data_e750c56459478474068f256a86319a11
#
_entry.id   e750c56459478474068f256a86319a11
#
_cell.length_a   1.000
_cell.length_b   1.000
_cell.length_c   1.000
_cell.angle_alpha   90.00
_cell.angle_beta   90.00
_cell.angle_gamma   90.00
#
_symmetry.space_group_name_H-M   'P 1'
#
loop_
_entity.id
_entity.type
_entity.pdbx_description
1 polymer ?
#
loop_
_entity_poly.entity_id
_entity_poly.type
_entity_poly.pdbx_seq_one_letter_code
_entity_poly.pdbx_strand_id
1 'polypeptide(L)'
;MKRTRFFSRTVLVLTLHWTASSSCYSAETDAAAIKTEITKRHEEAVKRLQDWVGQVSIAAENRGYPEGAEYMAKLARDAGFQQATVINTDGKPGVFATLDASALKTVGLYFMYDVKQFDPAEWSSPPTEARIVDKPPLGKVMIGRGAVNQKGPEAAFLAALHAIRGAGKKMPVNLVMVAEGEEEIGSPHIPQLVRRPEVLAALKKCVGVFMPFAAQDLDGVVTVNLGSKGVIELELVSSGEKWGRGPAKDIHSSLKAMVDSPAWHLVKALNTLVSDDGNVIMIDNYPKPLPLTAEQKAMIEKVSKTRSEALAKKQFSVQHWINDLPWDQANERLESQPTVNIEGLVGGYTGPGGKTILPHRAVAKIDMRLVPDMKAADALAALKAHLAKRGFGDIEVNMTGGYDPTATSKDSALIQAQLATYKKFGIDALLWPRNAGSYPGYVFTGEPLKLAAGHFGLGHGSGAHAPDEYYIIESTNPKIQGFDGATMSFVEYLYELAK
;
A
#
# COMPACT_ATOMS: atom_id res chain seq x y z
N MET A 1 -57.81 -63.26 -31.08
CA MET A 1 -57.60 -62.09 -31.92
C MET A 1 -57.87 -60.83 -31.10
N LYS A 2 -56.84 -60.17 -30.57
CA LYS A 2 -56.92 -58.86 -29.90
C LYS A 2 -55.88 -57.98 -30.48
N ARG A 3 -56.26 -56.85 -31.11
CA ARG A 3 -55.41 -55.83 -31.68
C ARG A 3 -55.03 -54.89 -30.54
N THR A 4 -53.72 -54.71 -30.23
CA THR A 4 -53.17 -53.72 -29.32
C THR A 4 -52.71 -52.49 -30.11
N ARG A 5 -53.24 -51.34 -29.84
CA ARG A 5 -52.84 -50.02 -30.39
C ARG A 5 -51.71 -49.46 -29.56
N PHE A 6 -50.59 -49.18 -30.23
CA PHE A 6 -49.51 -48.38 -29.67
C PHE A 6 -49.80 -46.85 -29.79
N PHE A 7 -49.83 -46.12 -28.67
CA PHE A 7 -49.85 -44.68 -28.69
C PHE A 7 -48.42 -44.19 -28.55
N SER A 8 -47.89 -43.49 -29.56
CA SER A 8 -46.63 -42.75 -29.52
C SER A 8 -46.85 -41.43 -28.81
N ARG A 9 -46.19 -41.21 -27.69
CA ARG A 9 -46.11 -39.90 -27.04
C ARG A 9 -44.85 -39.18 -27.51
N THR A 10 -45.02 -38.16 -28.35
CA THR A 10 -43.97 -37.22 -28.72
C THR A 10 -43.78 -36.26 -27.57
N VAL A 11 -42.63 -36.32 -26.88
CA VAL A 11 -42.22 -35.34 -25.88
C VAL A 11 -41.55 -34.20 -26.61
N LEU A 12 -42.17 -33.04 -26.58
CA LEU A 12 -41.62 -31.78 -27.06
C LEU A 12 -40.62 -31.24 -26.02
N VAL A 13 -39.31 -31.35 -26.29
CA VAL A 13 -38.26 -30.72 -25.48
C VAL A 13 -38.14 -29.28 -25.96
N LEU A 14 -38.77 -28.35 -25.26
CA LEU A 14 -38.48 -26.92 -25.39
C LEU A 14 -37.18 -26.62 -24.60
N THR A 15 -36.09 -26.45 -25.32
CA THR A 15 -34.82 -25.99 -24.75
C THR A 15 -34.93 -24.52 -24.46
N LEU A 16 -34.84 -24.17 -23.14
CA LEU A 16 -34.63 -22.82 -22.68
C LEU A 16 -33.21 -22.35 -23.06
N HIS A 17 -33.09 -21.58 -24.14
CA HIS A 17 -31.86 -20.93 -24.56
C HIS A 17 -31.93 -19.39 -24.48
N TRP A 18 -32.66 -18.82 -23.52
CA TRP A 18 -32.93 -17.38 -23.52
C TRP A 18 -32.41 -16.56 -22.32
N THR A 19 -31.63 -17.13 -21.41
CA THR A 19 -31.19 -16.40 -20.22
C THR A 19 -29.77 -15.85 -20.31
N ALA A 20 -28.88 -16.39 -21.13
CA ALA A 20 -27.49 -15.92 -21.23
C ALA A 20 -27.32 -14.66 -22.08
N SER A 21 -28.11 -14.51 -23.16
CA SER A 21 -27.99 -13.32 -24.04
C SER A 21 -28.54 -12.03 -23.44
N SER A 22 -29.57 -12.09 -22.60
CA SER A 22 -30.16 -10.91 -21.96
C SER A 22 -29.26 -10.32 -20.84
N SER A 23 -28.55 -11.17 -20.12
CA SER A 23 -27.63 -10.71 -19.06
C SER A 23 -26.39 -10.03 -19.64
N CYS A 24 -25.84 -10.54 -20.74
CA CYS A 24 -24.67 -9.95 -21.41
C CYS A 24 -25.00 -8.58 -22.04
N TYR A 25 -26.16 -8.48 -22.72
CA TYR A 25 -26.63 -7.25 -23.35
C TYR A 25 -26.96 -6.15 -22.32
N SER A 26 -27.50 -6.52 -21.16
CA SER A 26 -27.76 -5.56 -20.07
C SER A 26 -26.46 -5.04 -19.43
N ALA A 27 -25.45 -5.88 -19.27
CA ALA A 27 -24.16 -5.47 -18.69
C ALA A 27 -23.37 -4.51 -19.61
N GLU A 28 -23.39 -4.73 -20.93
CA GLU A 28 -22.74 -3.80 -21.89
C GLU A 28 -23.45 -2.43 -21.94
N THR A 29 -24.78 -2.43 -21.91
CA THR A 29 -25.55 -1.16 -21.87
C THR A 29 -25.34 -0.40 -20.57
N ASP A 30 -25.15 -1.09 -19.44
CA ASP A 30 -24.85 -0.48 -18.16
C ASP A 30 -23.46 0.18 -18.15
N ALA A 31 -22.44 -0.51 -18.67
CA ALA A 31 -21.08 0.02 -18.78
C ALA A 31 -21.02 1.28 -19.66
N ALA A 32 -21.74 1.33 -20.79
CA ALA A 32 -21.79 2.49 -21.66
C ALA A 32 -22.45 3.71 -20.97
N ALA A 33 -23.56 3.51 -20.26
CA ALA A 33 -24.24 4.58 -19.53
C ALA A 33 -23.35 5.13 -18.39
N ILE A 34 -22.67 4.25 -17.66
CA ILE A 34 -21.75 4.67 -16.58
C ILE A 34 -20.55 5.41 -17.15
N LYS A 35 -19.97 4.97 -18.27
CA LYS A 35 -18.87 5.66 -18.95
C LYS A 35 -19.28 7.08 -19.38
N THR A 36 -20.48 7.25 -19.91
CA THR A 36 -21.02 8.58 -20.24
C THR A 36 -21.10 9.46 -18.99
N GLU A 37 -21.57 8.91 -17.88
CA GLU A 37 -21.67 9.66 -16.63
C GLU A 37 -20.29 10.00 -16.03
N ILE A 38 -19.27 9.13 -16.17
CA ILE A 38 -17.89 9.43 -15.80
C ILE A 38 -17.39 10.67 -16.55
N THR A 39 -17.48 10.66 -17.87
CA THR A 39 -17.04 11.79 -18.71
C THR A 39 -17.78 13.08 -18.36
N LYS A 40 -19.09 13.01 -18.16
CA LYS A 40 -19.91 14.16 -17.77
C LYS A 40 -19.50 14.77 -16.43
N ARG A 41 -19.04 13.95 -15.48
CA ARG A 41 -18.65 14.36 -14.13
C ARG A 41 -17.14 14.56 -13.96
N HIS A 42 -16.35 14.52 -15.03
CA HIS A 42 -14.90 14.63 -14.98
C HIS A 42 -14.44 15.80 -14.11
N GLU A 43 -14.85 17.02 -14.45
CA GLU A 43 -14.45 18.25 -13.74
C GLU A 43 -14.86 18.22 -12.25
N GLU A 44 -16.06 17.74 -11.95
CA GLU A 44 -16.54 17.60 -10.58
C GLU A 44 -15.69 16.60 -9.78
N ALA A 45 -15.31 15.47 -10.38
CA ALA A 45 -14.53 14.43 -9.74
C ALA A 45 -13.07 14.88 -9.52
N VAL A 46 -12.48 15.54 -10.51
CA VAL A 46 -11.14 16.13 -10.41
C VAL A 46 -11.11 17.23 -9.34
N LYS A 47 -12.14 18.08 -9.28
CA LYS A 47 -12.25 19.10 -8.24
C LYS A 47 -12.35 18.50 -6.84
N ARG A 48 -13.08 17.39 -6.65
CA ARG A 48 -13.13 16.69 -5.36
C ARG A 48 -11.74 16.16 -4.94
N LEU A 49 -10.96 15.66 -5.89
CA LEU A 49 -9.58 15.26 -5.62
C LEU A 49 -8.71 16.46 -5.23
N GLN A 50 -8.81 17.59 -5.94
CA GLN A 50 -8.10 18.83 -5.58
C GLN A 50 -8.43 19.28 -4.16
N ASP A 51 -9.72 19.31 -3.83
CA ASP A 51 -10.19 19.70 -2.50
C ASP A 51 -9.67 18.75 -1.42
N TRP A 52 -9.61 17.44 -1.72
CA TRP A 52 -9.08 16.46 -0.78
C TRP A 52 -7.56 16.55 -0.60
N VAL A 53 -6.80 16.81 -1.66
CA VAL A 53 -5.35 17.08 -1.55
C VAL A 53 -5.11 18.31 -0.68
N GLY A 54 -5.96 19.34 -0.77
CA GLY A 54 -5.93 20.51 0.09
C GLY A 54 -6.25 20.23 1.56
N GLN A 55 -6.96 19.14 1.88
CA GLN A 55 -7.22 18.69 3.25
C GLN A 55 -6.05 17.84 3.76
N VAL A 56 -5.07 18.49 4.36
CA VAL A 56 -3.82 17.85 4.78
C VAL A 56 -3.97 17.23 6.17
N SER A 57 -3.69 15.93 6.27
CA SER A 57 -3.51 15.21 7.54
C SER A 57 -2.11 14.60 7.56
N ILE A 58 -1.30 14.94 8.56
CA ILE A 58 0.08 14.43 8.72
C ILE A 58 0.22 13.87 10.13
N ALA A 59 0.26 12.54 10.25
CA ALA A 59 0.26 11.86 11.55
C ALA A 59 1.49 12.22 12.39
N ALA A 60 2.67 12.24 11.79
CA ALA A 60 3.93 12.58 12.47
C ALA A 60 3.97 14.02 13.04
N GLU A 61 3.19 14.95 12.48
CA GLU A 61 3.10 16.34 12.90
C GLU A 61 1.87 16.62 13.80
N ASN A 62 1.02 15.61 14.01
CA ASN A 62 -0.29 15.79 14.65
C ASN A 62 -1.15 16.89 13.97
N ARG A 63 -1.08 17.00 12.66
CA ARG A 63 -1.71 18.05 11.85
C ARG A 63 -2.94 17.53 11.13
N GLY A 64 -4.06 18.28 11.16
CA GLY A 64 -5.29 17.98 10.42
C GLY A 64 -6.15 16.89 11.04
N TYR A 65 -6.18 16.80 12.37
CA TYR A 65 -7.01 15.85 13.12
C TYR A 65 -7.86 16.59 14.16
N PRO A 66 -9.16 16.23 14.31
CA PRO A 66 -9.88 15.11 13.68
C PRO A 66 -10.40 15.40 12.25
N GLU A 67 -10.18 16.58 11.70
CA GLU A 67 -10.81 17.11 10.49
C GLU A 67 -10.62 16.18 9.27
N GLY A 68 -9.45 15.52 9.16
CA GLY A 68 -9.19 14.56 8.08
C GLY A 68 -10.12 13.34 8.11
N ALA A 69 -10.36 12.79 9.31
CA ALA A 69 -11.30 11.69 9.48
C ALA A 69 -12.75 12.12 9.18
N GLU A 70 -13.15 13.32 9.62
CA GLU A 70 -14.49 13.86 9.35
C GLU A 70 -14.68 14.11 7.85
N TYR A 71 -13.64 14.61 7.16
CA TYR A 71 -13.66 14.79 5.72
C TYR A 71 -13.75 13.47 4.98
N MET A 72 -13.00 12.44 5.40
CA MET A 72 -13.09 11.10 4.83
C MET A 72 -14.49 10.49 5.01
N ALA A 73 -15.08 10.64 6.21
CA ALA A 73 -16.45 10.19 6.47
C ALA A 73 -17.46 10.94 5.61
N LYS A 74 -17.26 12.25 5.33
CA LYS A 74 -18.07 13.02 4.41
C LYS A 74 -17.94 12.51 2.98
N LEU A 75 -16.73 12.26 2.49
CA LEU A 75 -16.49 11.70 1.14
C LEU A 75 -17.23 10.36 0.95
N ALA A 76 -17.20 9.50 1.97
CA ALA A 76 -17.93 8.23 1.94
C ALA A 76 -19.44 8.45 1.84
N ARG A 77 -20.02 9.33 2.68
CA ARG A 77 -21.48 9.65 2.61
C ARG A 77 -21.86 10.21 1.25
N ASP A 78 -21.09 11.15 0.72
CA ASP A 78 -21.33 11.76 -0.60
C ASP A 78 -21.31 10.70 -1.71
N ALA A 79 -20.40 9.71 -1.62
CA ALA A 79 -20.31 8.57 -2.55
C ALA A 79 -21.44 7.54 -2.38
N GLY A 80 -22.27 7.66 -1.33
CA GLY A 80 -23.48 6.84 -1.14
C GLY A 80 -23.43 5.80 -0.04
N PHE A 81 -22.41 5.81 0.81
CA PHE A 81 -22.41 4.99 2.01
C PHE A 81 -23.51 5.51 2.96
N GLN A 82 -24.39 4.61 3.38
CA GLN A 82 -25.51 4.96 4.28
C GLN A 82 -25.03 5.21 5.70
N GLN A 83 -23.93 4.56 6.10
CA GLN A 83 -23.28 4.77 7.38
C GLN A 83 -21.82 5.14 7.14
N ALA A 84 -21.35 6.20 7.77
CA ALA A 84 -19.94 6.57 7.82
C ALA A 84 -19.67 7.27 9.15
N THR A 85 -18.94 6.60 10.02
CA THR A 85 -18.71 7.00 11.41
C THR A 85 -17.21 7.13 11.66
N VAL A 86 -16.84 8.23 12.30
CA VAL A 86 -15.49 8.42 12.82
C VAL A 86 -15.36 7.63 14.11
N ILE A 87 -14.31 6.83 14.24
CA ILE A 87 -14.02 5.95 15.37
C ILE A 87 -12.71 6.39 16.02
N ASN A 88 -12.75 6.75 17.29
CA ASN A 88 -11.55 7.08 18.06
C ASN A 88 -10.72 5.83 18.35
N THR A 89 -9.41 5.99 18.26
CA THR A 89 -8.37 5.05 18.69
C THR A 89 -7.50 5.73 19.75
N ASP A 90 -6.48 5.03 20.25
CA ASP A 90 -5.46 5.65 21.13
C ASP A 90 -4.55 6.64 20.37
N GLY A 91 -4.61 6.62 19.02
CA GLY A 91 -3.90 7.54 18.12
C GLY A 91 -4.84 8.43 17.32
N LYS A 92 -4.67 8.41 15.98
CA LYS A 92 -5.53 9.19 15.10
C LYS A 92 -6.84 8.44 14.84
N PRO A 93 -7.98 9.17 14.73
CA PRO A 93 -9.26 8.52 14.49
C PRO A 93 -9.31 7.80 13.16
N GLY A 94 -9.97 6.64 13.13
CA GLY A 94 -10.30 5.94 11.90
C GLY A 94 -11.72 6.24 11.42
N VAL A 95 -12.08 5.74 10.24
CA VAL A 95 -13.44 5.81 9.70
C VAL A 95 -13.93 4.42 9.35
N PHE A 96 -15.15 4.11 9.74
CA PHE A 96 -15.87 2.91 9.34
C PHE A 96 -17.11 3.30 8.56
N ALA A 97 -17.29 2.73 7.36
CA ALA A 97 -18.47 3.02 6.56
C ALA A 97 -19.02 1.76 5.88
N THR A 98 -20.34 1.74 5.66
CA THR A 98 -21.04 0.63 5.00
C THR A 98 -22.00 1.13 3.94
N LEU A 99 -22.02 0.42 2.80
CA LEU A 99 -22.96 0.60 1.71
C LEU A 99 -23.69 -0.72 1.49
N ASP A 100 -24.96 -0.78 1.82
CA ASP A 100 -25.85 -1.90 1.54
C ASP A 100 -26.59 -1.67 0.21
N ALA A 101 -26.23 -2.45 -0.79
CA ALA A 101 -26.87 -2.48 -2.10
C ALA A 101 -27.89 -3.61 -2.22
N SER A 102 -28.14 -4.36 -1.16
CA SER A 102 -28.87 -5.65 -1.20
C SER A 102 -28.27 -6.60 -2.25
N ALA A 103 -26.94 -6.61 -2.37
CA ALA A 103 -26.20 -7.48 -3.26
C ALA A 103 -25.83 -8.79 -2.55
N LEU A 104 -25.52 -9.83 -3.33
CA LEU A 104 -25.15 -11.14 -2.78
C LEU A 104 -23.75 -11.12 -2.14
N LYS A 105 -22.82 -10.34 -2.70
CA LYS A 105 -21.44 -10.28 -2.23
C LYS A 105 -21.14 -8.94 -1.57
N THR A 106 -20.26 -8.97 -0.58
CA THR A 106 -19.74 -7.80 0.13
C THR A 106 -18.24 -7.71 -0.11
N VAL A 107 -17.75 -6.52 -0.42
CA VAL A 107 -16.33 -6.23 -0.68
C VAL A 107 -15.82 -5.25 0.36
N GLY A 108 -14.67 -5.55 0.93
CA GLY A 108 -13.95 -4.69 1.83
C GLY A 108 -13.07 -3.68 1.10
N LEU A 109 -12.97 -2.49 1.66
CA LEU A 109 -12.13 -1.39 1.19
C LEU A 109 -11.22 -0.94 2.32
N TYR A 110 -9.95 -0.76 2.00
CA TYR A 110 -9.00 -0.09 2.87
C TYR A 110 -8.58 1.23 2.25
N PHE A 111 -8.71 2.30 3.02
CA PHE A 111 -8.35 3.66 2.65
C PHE A 111 -7.40 4.26 3.69
N MET A 112 -6.60 5.24 3.26
CA MET A 112 -5.83 6.09 4.14
C MET A 112 -6.08 7.56 3.80
N TYR A 113 -6.19 8.43 4.81
CA TYR A 113 -6.42 9.85 4.58
C TYR A 113 -5.25 10.75 4.98
N ASP A 114 -4.22 10.18 5.61
CA ASP A 114 -2.97 10.87 5.93
C ASP A 114 -1.97 10.87 4.76
N VAL A 115 -0.99 11.73 4.87
CA VAL A 115 0.08 11.90 3.88
C VAL A 115 1.42 12.12 4.59
N LYS A 116 2.54 11.86 3.90
CA LYS A 116 3.89 12.16 4.40
C LYS A 116 4.12 13.66 4.58
N GLN A 117 5.04 13.98 5.48
CA GLN A 117 5.57 15.33 5.65
C GLN A 117 6.18 15.85 4.35
N PHE A 118 6.22 17.17 4.21
CA PHE A 118 6.84 17.83 3.07
C PHE A 118 7.38 19.21 3.45
N ASP A 119 8.46 19.62 2.79
CA ASP A 119 8.93 20.99 2.81
C ASP A 119 8.47 21.68 1.50
N PRO A 120 7.60 22.70 1.55
CA PRO A 120 7.14 23.39 0.35
C PRO A 120 8.27 24.01 -0.49
N ALA A 121 9.43 24.29 0.11
CA ALA A 121 10.57 24.87 -0.61
C ALA A 121 11.23 23.91 -1.60
N GLU A 122 11.01 22.60 -1.45
CA GLU A 122 11.52 21.56 -2.35
C GLU A 122 10.61 21.31 -3.57
N TRP A 123 9.41 21.92 -3.62
CA TRP A 123 8.40 21.62 -4.63
C TRP A 123 8.38 22.67 -5.75
N SER A 124 8.23 22.22 -6.99
CA SER A 124 8.03 23.10 -8.14
C SER A 124 6.63 23.75 -8.20
N SER A 125 5.66 23.15 -7.48
CA SER A 125 4.28 23.64 -7.31
C SER A 125 3.86 23.46 -5.85
N PRO A 126 3.09 24.39 -5.26
CA PRO A 126 2.67 24.25 -3.87
C PRO A 126 1.99 22.90 -3.59
N PRO A 127 2.48 22.09 -2.63
CA PRO A 127 2.09 20.70 -2.45
C PRO A 127 0.63 20.48 -2.03
N THR A 128 -0.07 21.53 -1.58
CA THR A 128 -1.47 21.47 -1.12
C THR A 128 -2.46 22.16 -2.06
N GLU A 129 -1.99 22.73 -3.16
CA GLU A 129 -2.88 23.40 -4.12
C GLU A 129 -3.39 22.45 -5.22
N ALA A 130 -2.82 21.26 -5.35
CA ALA A 130 -3.23 20.24 -6.32
C ALA A 130 -3.34 20.81 -7.76
N ARG A 131 -2.32 21.58 -8.18
CA ARG A 131 -2.32 22.20 -9.50
C ARG A 131 -2.26 21.16 -10.59
N ILE A 132 -3.07 21.37 -11.64
CA ILE A 132 -3.00 20.56 -12.86
C ILE A 132 -2.07 21.26 -13.82
N VAL A 133 -1.03 20.55 -14.27
CA VAL A 133 -0.01 21.08 -15.17
C VAL A 133 0.24 20.11 -16.32
N ASP A 134 0.67 20.65 -17.46
CA ASP A 134 1.18 19.83 -18.55
C ASP A 134 2.57 19.29 -18.20
N LYS A 135 2.74 17.97 -18.27
CA LYS A 135 4.02 17.27 -17.97
C LYS A 135 4.39 16.33 -19.14
N PRO A 136 4.95 16.85 -20.23
CA PRO A 136 5.35 16.01 -21.35
C PRO A 136 6.38 14.93 -20.95
N PRO A 137 6.29 13.68 -21.44
CA PRO A 137 5.30 13.18 -22.40
C PRO A 137 4.08 12.53 -21.73
N LEU A 138 3.77 12.82 -20.47
CA LEU A 138 2.74 12.14 -19.69
C LEU A 138 1.32 12.68 -19.96
N GLY A 139 1.20 13.96 -20.28
CA GLY A 139 -0.08 14.66 -20.40
C GLY A 139 -0.33 15.61 -19.23
N LYS A 140 -1.59 15.79 -18.85
CA LYS A 140 -1.94 16.63 -17.69
C LYS A 140 -1.84 15.82 -16.40
N VAL A 141 -1.09 16.34 -15.46
CA VAL A 141 -0.90 15.72 -14.13
C VAL A 141 -1.33 16.68 -13.04
N MET A 142 -1.86 16.15 -11.97
CA MET A 142 -2.08 16.89 -10.72
C MET A 142 -0.82 16.72 -9.86
N ILE A 143 -0.18 17.83 -9.49
CA ILE A 143 0.96 17.84 -8.55
C ILE A 143 0.44 18.21 -7.17
N GLY A 144 0.74 17.37 -6.19
CA GLY A 144 0.37 17.62 -4.79
C GLY A 144 0.73 16.46 -3.89
N ARG A 145 0.96 16.74 -2.61
CA ARG A 145 1.22 15.71 -1.62
C ARG A 145 -0.05 14.87 -1.39
N GLY A 146 0.05 13.57 -1.61
CA GLY A 146 -1.08 12.65 -1.60
C GLY A 146 -1.73 12.46 -2.97
N ALA A 147 -1.22 13.10 -4.04
CA ALA A 147 -1.81 13.00 -5.37
C ALA A 147 -1.83 11.57 -5.90
N VAL A 148 -0.79 10.78 -5.67
CA VAL A 148 -0.77 9.34 -6.00
C VAL A 148 -0.82 8.46 -4.76
N ASN A 149 -0.30 8.91 -3.64
CA ASN A 149 -0.24 8.14 -2.40
C ASN A 149 -1.03 8.82 -1.27
N GLN A 150 -2.34 8.59 -1.14
CA GLN A 150 -3.15 7.60 -1.85
C GLN A 150 -4.44 8.23 -2.41
N LYS A 151 -4.63 9.56 -2.26
CA LYS A 151 -5.91 10.25 -2.50
C LYS A 151 -6.39 10.15 -3.95
N GLY A 152 -5.46 10.15 -4.94
CA GLY A 152 -5.83 10.06 -6.36
C GLY A 152 -6.56 8.78 -6.72
N PRO A 153 -5.96 7.60 -6.50
CA PRO A 153 -6.63 6.32 -6.74
C PRO A 153 -7.93 6.15 -5.93
N GLU A 154 -7.93 6.58 -4.67
CA GLU A 154 -9.12 6.51 -3.81
C GLU A 154 -10.23 7.44 -4.30
N ALA A 155 -9.89 8.64 -4.78
CA ALA A 155 -10.86 9.56 -5.40
C ALA A 155 -11.43 9.00 -6.71
N ALA A 156 -10.61 8.32 -7.52
CA ALA A 156 -11.06 7.64 -8.73
C ALA A 156 -12.05 6.50 -8.38
N PHE A 157 -11.81 5.75 -7.30
CA PHE A 157 -12.76 4.77 -6.80
C PHE A 157 -14.09 5.43 -6.35
N LEU A 158 -14.02 6.50 -5.56
CA LEU A 158 -15.23 7.22 -5.14
C LEU A 158 -15.99 7.81 -6.34
N ALA A 159 -15.26 8.29 -7.37
CA ALA A 159 -15.86 8.76 -8.62
C ALA A 159 -16.61 7.63 -9.36
N ALA A 160 -16.13 6.38 -9.29
CA ALA A 160 -16.84 5.23 -9.84
C ALA A 160 -18.20 5.01 -9.16
N LEU A 161 -18.27 5.14 -7.82
CA LEU A 161 -19.53 5.04 -7.09
C LEU A 161 -20.50 6.18 -7.48
N HIS A 162 -20.01 7.41 -7.61
CA HIS A 162 -20.80 8.53 -8.09
C HIS A 162 -21.35 8.31 -9.50
N ALA A 163 -20.52 7.75 -10.40
CA ALA A 163 -20.93 7.50 -11.78
C ALA A 163 -21.97 6.37 -11.88
N ILE A 164 -21.81 5.28 -11.15
CA ILE A 164 -22.80 4.18 -11.11
C ILE A 164 -24.17 4.74 -10.65
N ARG A 165 -24.19 5.51 -9.56
CA ARG A 165 -25.41 6.13 -9.05
C ARG A 165 -25.99 7.17 -10.00
N GLY A 166 -25.12 8.02 -10.59
CA GLY A 166 -25.51 9.06 -11.55
C GLY A 166 -26.14 8.49 -12.81
N ALA A 167 -25.66 7.32 -13.25
CA ALA A 167 -26.26 6.57 -14.36
C ALA A 167 -27.56 5.83 -13.97
N GLY A 168 -28.04 5.97 -12.73
CA GLY A 168 -29.23 5.29 -12.22
C GLY A 168 -29.06 3.77 -12.12
N LYS A 169 -27.81 3.28 -12.01
CA LYS A 169 -27.52 1.85 -11.92
C LYS A 169 -27.39 1.40 -10.47
N LYS A 170 -27.76 0.15 -10.23
CA LYS A 170 -27.63 -0.48 -8.93
C LYS A 170 -26.16 -0.82 -8.68
N MET A 171 -25.68 -0.58 -7.45
CA MET A 171 -24.35 -1.03 -7.04
C MET A 171 -24.29 -2.56 -7.09
N PRO A 172 -23.28 -3.17 -7.75
CA PRO A 172 -23.23 -4.62 -7.97
C PRO A 172 -22.85 -5.41 -6.73
N VAL A 173 -22.22 -4.77 -5.74
CA VAL A 173 -21.76 -5.38 -4.48
C VAL A 173 -22.10 -4.48 -3.30
N ASN A 174 -22.20 -5.06 -2.09
CA ASN A 174 -22.17 -4.26 -0.85
C ASN A 174 -20.72 -3.87 -0.55
N LEU A 175 -20.52 -2.74 0.14
CA LEU A 175 -19.19 -2.25 0.49
C LEU A 175 -19.04 -2.07 1.99
N VAL A 176 -17.88 -2.42 2.51
CA VAL A 176 -17.43 -2.16 3.88
C VAL A 176 -16.10 -1.43 3.79
N MET A 177 -16.04 -0.18 4.23
CA MET A 177 -14.82 0.64 4.18
C MET A 177 -14.26 0.81 5.59
N VAL A 178 -12.95 0.64 5.68
CA VAL A 178 -12.12 1.01 6.82
C VAL A 178 -11.08 2.00 6.32
N ALA A 179 -10.99 3.18 6.94
CA ALA A 179 -9.98 4.18 6.61
C ALA A 179 -9.23 4.59 7.88
N GLU A 180 -7.93 4.83 7.75
CA GLU A 180 -7.07 5.30 8.83
C GLU A 180 -6.33 6.60 8.50
N GLY A 181 -5.71 7.20 9.49
CA GLY A 181 -4.91 8.42 9.35
C GLY A 181 -3.53 8.29 9.97
N GLU A 182 -2.96 7.08 9.99
CA GLU A 182 -1.65 6.77 10.56
C GLU A 182 -0.83 5.81 9.66
N GLU A 183 -1.27 5.61 8.40
CA GLU A 183 -0.58 4.68 7.50
C GLU A 183 0.88 5.10 7.31
N GLU A 184 1.10 6.39 7.17
CA GLU A 184 2.40 6.98 6.90
C GLU A 184 3.39 6.96 8.09
N ILE A 185 2.93 6.49 9.26
CA ILE A 185 3.76 6.24 10.45
C ILE A 185 3.68 4.78 10.91
N GLY A 186 3.27 3.84 10.01
CA GLY A 186 3.27 2.40 10.27
C GLY A 186 2.01 1.88 10.95
N SER A 187 0.89 2.57 10.85
CA SER A 187 -0.46 2.10 11.25
C SER A 187 -0.56 1.53 12.67
N PRO A 188 -0.03 2.20 13.70
CA PRO A 188 0.06 1.61 15.04
C PRO A 188 -1.31 1.28 15.64
N HIS A 189 -2.37 1.98 15.24
CA HIS A 189 -3.69 1.83 15.86
C HIS A 189 -4.77 1.24 14.93
N ILE A 190 -4.46 0.90 13.68
CA ILE A 190 -5.42 0.21 12.79
C ILE A 190 -6.01 -1.09 13.40
N PRO A 191 -5.26 -1.89 14.18
CA PRO A 191 -5.84 -3.06 14.84
C PRO A 191 -6.99 -2.70 15.80
N GLN A 192 -6.95 -1.54 16.45
CA GLN A 192 -8.02 -1.10 17.36
C GLN A 192 -9.31 -0.80 16.59
N LEU A 193 -9.18 -0.24 15.37
CA LEU A 193 -10.33 0.01 14.49
C LEU A 193 -10.92 -1.29 13.96
N VAL A 194 -10.08 -2.16 13.36
CA VAL A 194 -10.52 -3.40 12.70
C VAL A 194 -11.09 -4.42 13.69
N ARG A 195 -10.62 -4.44 14.94
CA ARG A 195 -11.09 -5.35 15.99
C ARG A 195 -12.34 -4.87 16.74
N ARG A 196 -12.87 -3.67 16.44
CA ARG A 196 -14.19 -3.27 16.94
C ARG A 196 -15.23 -4.32 16.55
N PRO A 197 -16.11 -4.75 17.45
CA PRO A 197 -17.07 -5.85 17.17
C PRO A 197 -17.91 -5.62 15.92
N GLU A 198 -18.41 -4.40 15.73
CA GLU A 198 -19.23 -4.00 14.57
C GLU A 198 -18.41 -4.00 13.26
N VAL A 199 -17.16 -3.50 13.28
CA VAL A 199 -16.27 -3.48 12.12
C VAL A 199 -15.86 -4.90 11.74
N LEU A 200 -15.44 -5.68 12.73
CA LEU A 200 -15.05 -7.08 12.54
C LEU A 200 -16.19 -7.92 11.98
N ALA A 201 -17.42 -7.74 12.51
CA ALA A 201 -18.59 -8.45 12.02
C ALA A 201 -18.95 -8.08 10.57
N ALA A 202 -18.74 -6.83 10.17
CA ALA A 202 -18.95 -6.39 8.79
C ALA A 202 -17.87 -6.94 7.85
N LEU A 203 -16.59 -6.87 8.23
CA LEU A 203 -15.46 -7.38 7.45
C LEU A 203 -15.53 -8.89 7.24
N LYS A 204 -15.99 -9.67 8.22
CA LYS A 204 -16.18 -11.13 8.08
C LYS A 204 -17.14 -11.54 6.97
N LYS A 205 -17.98 -10.63 6.48
CA LYS A 205 -18.90 -10.88 5.35
C LYS A 205 -18.21 -10.64 3.98
N CYS A 206 -17.03 -10.02 3.98
CA CYS A 206 -16.35 -9.64 2.74
C CYS A 206 -15.71 -10.84 2.05
N VAL A 207 -15.75 -10.86 0.73
CA VAL A 207 -15.03 -11.83 -0.11
C VAL A 207 -13.52 -11.52 -0.18
N GLY A 208 -13.12 -10.32 0.21
CA GLY A 208 -11.76 -9.82 0.28
C GLY A 208 -11.76 -8.32 0.52
N VAL A 209 -10.58 -7.75 0.73
CA VAL A 209 -10.35 -6.31 0.97
C VAL A 209 -9.37 -5.78 -0.06
N PHE A 210 -9.66 -4.66 -0.70
CA PHE A 210 -8.67 -4.02 -1.56
C PHE A 210 -8.48 -2.54 -1.24
N MET A 211 -7.28 -2.06 -1.54
CA MET A 211 -6.90 -0.66 -1.53
C MET A 211 -6.89 -0.14 -2.97
N PRO A 212 -7.61 0.95 -3.28
CA PRO A 212 -7.48 1.60 -4.59
C PRO A 212 -6.04 2.02 -4.85
N PHE A 213 -5.52 1.76 -6.07
CA PHE A 213 -4.12 1.95 -6.40
C PHE A 213 -3.93 2.38 -7.86
N ALA A 214 -2.83 3.07 -8.17
CA ALA A 214 -2.41 3.39 -9.53
C ALA A 214 -1.37 2.37 -9.99
N ALA A 215 -1.82 1.28 -10.62
CA ALA A 215 -0.99 0.10 -10.85
C ALA A 215 -0.16 0.11 -12.14
N GLN A 216 -0.37 1.08 -13.04
CA GLN A 216 0.33 1.12 -14.32
C GLN A 216 1.71 1.79 -14.19
N ASP A 217 2.73 1.17 -14.76
CA ASP A 217 4.01 1.84 -14.95
C ASP A 217 4.00 2.76 -16.19
N LEU A 218 5.14 3.38 -16.51
CA LEU A 218 5.27 4.32 -17.65
C LEU A 218 5.08 3.66 -19.02
N ASP A 219 5.18 2.35 -19.12
CA ASP A 219 4.92 1.56 -20.32
C ASP A 219 3.48 1.02 -20.37
N GLY A 220 2.67 1.32 -19.36
CA GLY A 220 1.30 0.84 -19.19
C GLY A 220 1.20 -0.59 -18.64
N VAL A 221 2.32 -1.19 -18.24
CA VAL A 221 2.36 -2.54 -17.67
C VAL A 221 1.77 -2.53 -16.26
N VAL A 222 0.94 -3.52 -15.97
CA VAL A 222 0.35 -3.74 -14.65
C VAL A 222 1.01 -4.96 -14.00
N THR A 223 1.41 -4.79 -12.74
CA THR A 223 1.88 -5.89 -11.91
C THR A 223 0.91 -6.09 -10.74
N VAL A 224 0.32 -7.27 -10.64
CA VAL A 224 -0.55 -7.67 -9.54
C VAL A 224 0.29 -8.31 -8.45
N ASN A 225 0.43 -7.61 -7.33
CA ASN A 225 1.16 -8.10 -6.17
C ASN A 225 0.28 -9.06 -5.35
N LEU A 226 0.79 -10.26 -5.09
CA LEU A 226 0.11 -11.28 -4.28
C LEU A 226 0.37 -11.15 -2.77
N GLY A 227 0.95 -10.05 -2.36
CA GLY A 227 1.24 -9.72 -0.99
C GLY A 227 2.16 -8.51 -0.87
N SER A 228 2.62 -8.24 0.33
CA SER A 228 3.56 -7.16 0.65
C SER A 228 4.55 -7.61 1.71
N LYS A 229 5.74 -7.03 1.71
CA LYS A 229 6.68 -7.22 2.82
C LYS A 229 6.10 -6.63 4.11
N GLY A 230 6.46 -7.22 5.24
CA GLY A 230 6.29 -6.59 6.54
C GLY A 230 7.39 -5.57 6.81
N VAL A 231 7.21 -4.79 7.85
CA VAL A 231 8.20 -3.79 8.30
C VAL A 231 8.22 -3.71 9.82
N ILE A 232 9.37 -3.37 10.37
CA ILE A 232 9.51 -2.86 11.73
C ILE A 232 10.35 -1.59 11.63
N GLU A 233 9.82 -0.48 12.12
CA GLU A 233 10.54 0.79 12.23
C GLU A 233 10.99 0.98 13.67
N LEU A 234 12.25 1.29 13.86
CA LEU A 234 12.89 1.30 15.18
C LEU A 234 13.78 2.54 15.35
N GLU A 235 13.79 3.05 16.56
CA GLU A 235 14.79 3.98 17.03
C GLU A 235 15.70 3.29 18.06
N LEU A 236 16.98 3.19 17.75
CA LEU A 236 18.02 2.69 18.65
C LEU A 236 18.73 3.86 19.31
N VAL A 237 18.71 3.93 20.64
CA VAL A 237 19.28 5.05 21.38
C VAL A 237 20.39 4.56 22.30
N SER A 238 21.60 5.07 22.08
CA SER A 238 22.74 4.92 22.99
C SER A 238 22.97 6.22 23.75
N SER A 239 23.03 6.15 25.07
CA SER A 239 23.34 7.31 25.93
C SER A 239 24.35 6.95 26.99
N GLY A 240 25.18 7.90 27.35
CA GLY A 240 26.19 7.72 28.42
C GLY A 240 25.57 7.42 29.78
N GLU A 241 24.43 8.04 30.06
CA GLU A 241 23.68 7.83 31.30
C GLU A 241 23.14 6.39 31.40
N LYS A 242 22.45 5.93 30.36
CA LYS A 242 21.85 4.57 30.34
C LYS A 242 22.90 3.46 30.30
N TRP A 243 23.97 3.67 29.55
CA TRP A 243 25.09 2.76 29.46
C TRP A 243 25.93 2.71 30.74
N GLY A 244 25.87 3.77 31.57
CA GLY A 244 26.74 3.91 32.76
C GLY A 244 28.20 4.16 32.41
N ARG A 245 28.51 4.47 31.13
CA ARG A 245 29.83 4.79 30.58
C ARG A 245 29.68 5.96 29.60
N GLY A 246 30.68 6.78 29.47
CA GLY A 246 30.57 7.99 28.66
C GLY A 246 29.91 9.17 29.40
N PRO A 247 29.76 10.33 28.74
CA PRO A 247 29.25 11.51 29.37
C PRO A 247 27.73 11.52 29.51
N ALA A 248 27.19 12.11 30.57
CA ALA A 248 25.76 12.39 30.74
C ALA A 248 25.31 13.71 30.08
N LYS A 249 26.23 14.52 29.60
CA LYS A 249 26.04 15.76 28.81
C LYS A 249 27.17 15.89 27.82
N ASP A 250 26.98 16.64 26.75
CA ASP A 250 28.06 16.92 25.80
C ASP A 250 29.28 17.52 26.44
N ILE A 251 30.45 16.97 26.17
CA ILE A 251 31.75 17.44 26.67
C ILE A 251 32.71 17.66 25.52
N HIS A 252 33.87 18.26 25.80
CA HIS A 252 34.87 18.47 24.76
C HIS A 252 35.46 17.14 24.24
N SER A 253 35.59 17.01 22.92
CA SER A 253 36.05 15.77 22.27
C SER A 253 37.48 15.34 22.63
N SER A 254 38.33 16.25 23.06
CA SER A 254 39.70 15.93 23.55
C SER A 254 39.69 14.94 24.71
N LEU A 255 38.58 14.86 25.47
CA LEU A 255 38.42 13.93 26.59
C LEU A 255 38.12 12.49 26.11
N LYS A 256 37.97 12.24 24.79
CA LYS A 256 37.72 10.89 24.24
C LYS A 256 38.80 9.88 24.63
N ALA A 257 40.02 10.34 24.88
CA ALA A 257 41.12 9.47 25.33
C ALA A 257 40.88 8.82 26.70
N MET A 258 40.02 9.42 27.55
CA MET A 258 39.71 8.94 28.87
C MET A 258 38.24 8.67 29.16
N VAL A 259 37.34 9.00 28.20
CA VAL A 259 35.87 8.87 28.35
C VAL A 259 35.32 8.05 27.16
N ASP A 260 34.48 7.07 27.47
CA ASP A 260 33.79 6.28 26.44
C ASP A 260 32.78 7.13 25.64
N SER A 261 32.50 6.71 24.39
CA SER A 261 31.64 7.46 23.49
C SER A 261 30.35 6.67 23.16
N PRO A 262 29.20 7.21 23.56
CA PRO A 262 27.90 6.61 23.16
C PRO A 262 27.72 6.49 21.65
N ALA A 263 28.25 7.44 20.87
CA ALA A 263 28.17 7.38 19.42
C ALA A 263 28.95 6.17 18.86
N TRP A 264 30.17 5.92 19.35
CA TRP A 264 30.92 4.73 18.95
C TRP A 264 30.30 3.45 19.49
N HIS A 265 29.64 3.49 20.64
CA HIS A 265 28.91 2.32 21.19
C HIS A 265 27.76 1.94 20.25
N LEU A 266 26.96 2.91 19.78
CA LEU A 266 25.90 2.70 18.81
C LEU A 266 26.44 2.16 17.47
N VAL A 267 27.48 2.76 16.89
CA VAL A 267 28.07 2.31 15.62
C VAL A 267 28.55 0.87 15.72
N LYS A 268 29.18 0.49 16.84
CA LYS A 268 29.61 -0.91 17.06
C LYS A 268 28.42 -1.86 17.19
N ALA A 269 27.35 -1.45 17.85
CA ALA A 269 26.12 -2.24 17.93
C ALA A 269 25.53 -2.46 16.54
N LEU A 270 25.35 -1.41 15.74
CA LEU A 270 24.83 -1.49 14.36
C LEU A 270 25.69 -2.41 13.50
N ASN A 271 27.01 -2.37 13.61
CA ASN A 271 27.91 -3.24 12.85
C ASN A 271 27.73 -4.74 13.18
N THR A 272 27.15 -5.09 14.32
CA THR A 272 26.86 -6.50 14.64
C THR A 272 25.61 -7.04 14.00
N LEU A 273 24.74 -6.18 13.45
CA LEU A 273 23.45 -6.56 12.91
C LEU A 273 23.55 -7.15 11.51
N VAL A 274 24.60 -6.79 10.76
CA VAL A 274 24.81 -7.16 9.38
C VAL A 274 26.23 -7.64 9.12
N SER A 275 26.45 -8.28 7.96
CA SER A 275 27.78 -8.64 7.45
C SER A 275 28.62 -7.40 7.14
N ASP A 276 29.93 -7.60 6.90
CA ASP A 276 30.87 -6.50 6.65
C ASP A 276 30.47 -5.64 5.42
N ASP A 277 29.81 -6.24 4.43
CA ASP A 277 29.27 -5.54 3.27
C ASP A 277 27.88 -4.90 3.53
N GLY A 278 27.29 -5.09 4.72
CA GLY A 278 25.98 -4.57 5.09
C GLY A 278 24.78 -5.36 4.51
N ASN A 279 25.01 -6.39 3.74
CA ASN A 279 24.00 -7.01 2.88
C ASN A 279 23.34 -8.28 3.41
N VAL A 280 23.87 -8.86 4.49
CA VAL A 280 23.32 -10.07 5.12
C VAL A 280 23.04 -9.81 6.60
N ILE A 281 21.85 -10.20 7.05
CA ILE A 281 21.48 -10.08 8.47
C ILE A 281 22.29 -11.07 9.31
N MET A 282 22.98 -10.58 10.34
CA MET A 282 23.82 -11.35 11.26
C MET A 282 23.23 -11.38 12.68
N ILE A 283 21.98 -10.97 12.84
CA ILE A 283 21.29 -11.01 14.13
C ILE A 283 21.11 -12.47 14.59
N ASP A 284 21.57 -12.78 15.81
CA ASP A 284 21.47 -14.12 16.37
C ASP A 284 20.01 -14.58 16.44
N ASN A 285 19.71 -15.81 16.00
CA ASN A 285 18.37 -16.39 15.97
C ASN A 285 17.32 -15.56 15.20
N TYR A 286 17.75 -14.72 14.27
CA TYR A 286 16.81 -14.01 13.41
C TYR A 286 15.94 -14.99 12.62
N PRO A 287 14.63 -14.73 12.48
CA PRO A 287 13.76 -15.60 11.68
C PRO A 287 14.32 -15.80 10.27
N LYS A 288 14.37 -17.03 9.80
CA LYS A 288 14.89 -17.36 8.47
C LYS A 288 13.77 -17.27 7.45
N PRO A 289 14.01 -16.62 6.29
CA PRO A 289 13.04 -16.61 5.20
C PRO A 289 12.87 -18.02 4.61
N LEU A 290 11.65 -18.34 4.20
CA LEU A 290 11.40 -19.53 3.40
C LEU A 290 11.95 -19.37 1.98
N PRO A 291 12.45 -20.43 1.34
CA PRO A 291 12.82 -20.40 -0.06
C PRO A 291 11.63 -20.05 -0.96
N LEU A 292 11.89 -19.32 -2.05
CA LEU A 292 10.89 -19.11 -3.08
C LEU A 292 10.42 -20.44 -3.67
N THR A 293 9.11 -20.57 -3.85
CA THR A 293 8.52 -21.71 -4.56
C THR A 293 8.86 -21.68 -6.05
N ALA A 294 8.74 -22.79 -6.75
CA ALA A 294 8.93 -22.85 -8.20
C ALA A 294 7.98 -21.88 -8.94
N GLU A 295 6.73 -21.75 -8.44
CA GLU A 295 5.74 -20.82 -8.99
C GLU A 295 6.18 -19.35 -8.81
N GLN A 296 6.65 -18.97 -7.63
CA GLN A 296 7.15 -17.61 -7.37
C GLN A 296 8.36 -17.29 -8.24
N LYS A 297 9.30 -18.23 -8.40
CA LYS A 297 10.44 -18.05 -9.31
C LYS A 297 9.99 -17.84 -10.75
N ALA A 298 9.02 -18.61 -11.24
CA ALA A 298 8.48 -18.43 -12.58
C ALA A 298 7.81 -17.05 -12.79
N MET A 299 7.10 -16.53 -11.76
CA MET A 299 6.55 -15.17 -11.79
C MET A 299 7.68 -14.13 -11.90
N ILE A 300 8.71 -14.24 -11.07
CA ILE A 300 9.87 -13.33 -11.05
C ILE A 300 10.59 -13.36 -12.40
N GLU A 301 10.84 -14.54 -12.95
CA GLU A 301 11.47 -14.72 -14.26
C GLU A 301 10.64 -14.05 -15.38
N LYS A 302 9.32 -14.26 -15.39
CA LYS A 302 8.42 -13.62 -16.37
C LYS A 302 8.50 -12.11 -16.30
N VAL A 303 8.45 -11.54 -15.10
CA VAL A 303 8.53 -10.08 -14.90
C VAL A 303 9.90 -9.56 -15.29
N SER A 304 10.98 -10.24 -14.88
CA SER A 304 12.36 -9.84 -15.22
C SER A 304 12.64 -9.83 -16.72
N LYS A 305 11.99 -10.72 -17.48
CA LYS A 305 12.06 -10.74 -18.96
C LYS A 305 11.19 -9.67 -19.62
N THR A 306 10.11 -9.24 -18.97
CA THR A 306 9.15 -8.28 -19.52
C THR A 306 9.57 -6.83 -19.25
N ARG A 307 10.10 -6.58 -18.05
CA ARG A 307 10.53 -5.24 -17.63
C ARG A 307 11.96 -4.94 -18.08
N SER A 308 12.21 -3.69 -18.46
CA SER A 308 13.54 -3.23 -18.84
C SER A 308 14.41 -2.97 -17.60
N GLU A 309 15.52 -3.72 -17.47
CA GLU A 309 16.54 -3.45 -16.45
C GLU A 309 17.07 -2.02 -16.52
N ALA A 310 17.35 -1.53 -17.74
CA ALA A 310 17.88 -0.18 -17.96
C ALA A 310 16.92 0.91 -17.48
N LEU A 311 15.60 0.72 -17.70
CA LEU A 311 14.59 1.64 -17.18
C LEU A 311 14.49 1.58 -15.66
N ALA A 312 14.57 0.39 -15.06
CA ALA A 312 14.58 0.23 -13.62
C ALA A 312 15.79 0.92 -12.97
N LYS A 313 16.99 0.73 -13.51
CA LYS A 313 18.21 1.43 -13.07
C LYS A 313 18.06 2.94 -13.16
N LYS A 314 17.49 3.44 -14.27
CA LYS A 314 17.22 4.86 -14.46
C LYS A 314 16.20 5.40 -13.44
N GLN A 315 15.12 4.67 -13.19
CA GLN A 315 14.07 5.06 -12.25
C GLN A 315 14.60 5.16 -10.82
N PHE A 316 15.44 4.21 -10.40
CA PHE A 316 16.05 4.20 -9.07
C PHE A 316 17.33 5.03 -8.97
N SER A 317 17.81 5.61 -10.08
CA SER A 317 19.05 6.38 -10.15
C SER A 317 20.26 5.58 -9.67
N VAL A 318 20.33 4.27 -10.02
CA VAL A 318 21.42 3.37 -9.67
C VAL A 318 22.16 2.87 -10.91
N GLN A 319 23.44 2.54 -10.75
CA GLN A 319 24.26 1.97 -11.82
C GLN A 319 24.43 0.45 -11.67
N HIS A 320 24.46 -0.04 -10.44
CA HIS A 320 24.69 -1.44 -10.09
C HIS A 320 23.58 -1.96 -9.17
N TRP A 321 23.29 -3.24 -9.28
CA TRP A 321 22.51 -3.96 -8.27
C TRP A 321 23.44 -4.40 -7.14
N ILE A 322 22.86 -4.73 -6.01
CA ILE A 322 23.57 -5.26 -4.84
C ILE A 322 24.50 -6.42 -5.26
N ASN A 323 25.77 -6.36 -4.86
CA ASN A 323 26.81 -7.35 -5.14
C ASN A 323 26.96 -7.68 -6.66
N ASP A 324 26.67 -6.72 -7.53
CA ASP A 324 26.67 -6.87 -8.98
C ASP A 324 25.85 -8.06 -9.51
N LEU A 325 24.77 -8.41 -8.80
CA LEU A 325 23.88 -9.51 -9.19
C LEU A 325 23.24 -9.24 -10.55
N PRO A 326 23.05 -10.28 -11.38
CA PRO A 326 22.16 -10.20 -12.54
C PRO A 326 20.75 -9.75 -12.17
N TRP A 327 20.05 -9.12 -13.11
CA TRP A 327 18.74 -8.54 -12.91
C TRP A 327 17.69 -9.48 -12.31
N ASP A 328 17.63 -10.70 -12.81
CA ASP A 328 16.74 -11.76 -12.32
C ASP A 328 17.07 -12.17 -10.87
N GLN A 329 18.36 -12.31 -10.55
CA GLN A 329 18.80 -12.63 -9.19
C GLN A 329 18.61 -11.47 -8.22
N ALA A 330 18.78 -10.22 -8.67
CA ALA A 330 18.45 -9.05 -7.87
C ALA A 330 16.95 -9.02 -7.53
N ASN A 331 16.08 -9.36 -8.48
CA ASN A 331 14.64 -9.50 -8.27
C ASN A 331 14.29 -10.67 -7.35
N GLU A 332 14.92 -11.84 -7.50
CA GLU A 332 14.75 -12.95 -6.56
C GLU A 332 15.15 -12.55 -5.13
N ARG A 333 16.25 -11.82 -4.99
CA ARG A 333 16.71 -11.31 -3.70
C ARG A 333 15.71 -10.30 -3.10
N LEU A 334 15.22 -9.36 -3.93
CA LEU A 334 14.20 -8.40 -3.51
C LEU A 334 12.99 -9.11 -2.91
N GLU A 335 12.58 -10.22 -3.49
CA GLU A 335 11.39 -10.96 -3.06
C GLU A 335 11.61 -11.88 -1.86
N SER A 336 12.80 -12.46 -1.75
CA SER A 336 13.07 -13.52 -0.81
C SER A 336 13.80 -13.10 0.46
N GLN A 337 14.48 -11.93 0.46
CA GLN A 337 15.33 -11.57 1.57
C GLN A 337 14.72 -10.49 2.47
N PRO A 338 14.78 -10.68 3.80
CA PRO A 338 14.60 -9.61 4.76
C PRO A 338 15.81 -8.66 4.70
N THR A 339 15.63 -7.44 5.21
CA THR A 339 16.70 -6.43 5.26
C THR A 339 16.74 -5.73 6.59
N VAL A 340 17.91 -5.19 6.94
CA VAL A 340 18.10 -4.17 7.96
C VAL A 340 18.68 -2.95 7.25
N ASN A 341 18.01 -1.83 7.33
CA ASN A 341 18.40 -0.58 6.69
C ASN A 341 18.56 0.53 7.74
N ILE A 342 19.55 1.39 7.54
CA ILE A 342 19.73 2.59 8.36
C ILE A 342 19.09 3.77 7.61
N GLU A 343 18.00 4.30 8.14
CA GLU A 343 17.30 5.47 7.60
C GLU A 343 17.96 6.78 8.03
N GLY A 344 18.53 6.79 9.24
CA GLY A 344 19.17 7.96 9.80
C GLY A 344 20.12 7.59 10.93
N LEU A 345 21.23 8.32 11.03
CA LEU A 345 22.22 8.17 12.09
C LEU A 345 22.65 9.56 12.59
N VAL A 346 22.35 9.87 13.83
CA VAL A 346 22.63 11.16 14.44
C VAL A 346 23.37 10.98 15.77
N GLY A 347 24.51 11.65 15.90
CA GLY A 347 25.26 11.66 17.16
C GLY A 347 26.16 12.88 17.21
N GLY A 348 25.80 13.83 18.06
CA GLY A 348 26.54 15.07 18.20
C GLY A 348 26.10 16.20 17.28
N TYR A 349 27.03 17.01 16.82
CA TYR A 349 26.75 18.20 16.04
C TYR A 349 26.67 17.90 14.53
N THR A 350 25.63 18.40 13.91
CA THR A 350 25.35 18.23 12.46
C THR A 350 25.23 19.56 11.70
N GLY A 351 25.48 20.71 12.38
CA GLY A 351 25.41 22.03 11.76
C GLY A 351 26.70 22.41 11.00
N PRO A 352 26.77 23.62 10.43
CA PRO A 352 27.93 24.09 9.67
C PRO A 352 29.22 24.15 10.54
N GLY A 353 30.33 23.75 9.94
CA GLY A 353 31.65 23.72 10.59
C GLY A 353 31.80 22.60 11.62
N GLY A 354 32.97 22.54 12.25
CA GLY A 354 33.27 21.57 13.30
C GLY A 354 32.90 22.11 14.70
N LYS A 355 32.38 21.22 15.56
CA LYS A 355 32.15 21.52 16.98
C LYS A 355 32.73 20.38 17.80
N THR A 356 33.92 20.59 18.32
CA THR A 356 34.74 19.58 19.02
C THR A 356 34.03 19.03 20.29
N ILE A 357 32.97 18.27 20.10
CA ILE A 357 32.18 17.66 21.19
C ILE A 357 32.33 16.14 21.20
N LEU A 358 32.22 15.54 22.37
CA LEU A 358 31.92 14.14 22.60
C LEU A 358 30.45 14.07 23.03
N PRO A 359 29.56 13.58 22.15
CA PRO A 359 28.13 13.62 22.43
C PRO A 359 27.76 12.62 23.54
N HIS A 360 26.83 13.01 24.38
CA HIS A 360 26.28 12.16 25.44
C HIS A 360 25.24 11.13 24.92
N ARG A 361 24.72 11.34 23.72
CA ARG A 361 23.67 10.51 23.11
C ARG A 361 23.89 10.37 21.60
N ALA A 362 23.55 9.22 21.07
CA ALA A 362 23.45 8.97 19.64
C ALA A 362 22.20 8.14 19.34
N VAL A 363 21.61 8.35 18.16
CA VAL A 363 20.37 7.73 17.72
C VAL A 363 20.55 7.16 16.32
N ALA A 364 20.11 5.94 16.10
CA ALA A 364 19.91 5.36 14.77
C ALA A 364 18.43 5.08 14.56
N LYS A 365 17.91 5.53 13.42
CA LYS A 365 16.62 5.09 12.92
C LYS A 365 16.88 3.99 11.90
N ILE A 366 16.23 2.83 12.09
CA ILE A 366 16.39 1.68 11.22
C ILE A 366 15.02 1.13 10.83
N ASP A 367 14.91 0.60 9.62
CA ASP A 367 13.81 -0.28 9.25
C ASP A 367 14.31 -1.71 9.00
N MET A 368 13.47 -2.68 9.34
CA MET A 368 13.71 -4.08 9.07
C MET A 368 12.56 -4.59 8.21
N ARG A 369 12.85 -4.95 6.94
CA ARG A 369 11.83 -5.53 6.06
C ARG A 369 11.72 -7.03 6.29
N LEU A 370 10.48 -7.51 6.39
CA LEU A 370 10.15 -8.89 6.65
C LEU A 370 9.53 -9.53 5.41
N VAL A 371 9.79 -10.81 5.20
CA VAL A 371 9.15 -11.60 4.13
C VAL A 371 8.13 -12.58 4.73
N PRO A 372 7.21 -13.19 3.95
CA PRO A 372 6.20 -14.11 4.47
C PRO A 372 6.78 -15.17 5.41
N ASP A 373 5.94 -15.59 6.36
CA ASP A 373 6.24 -16.51 7.46
C ASP A 373 7.16 -15.94 8.56
N MET A 374 7.59 -14.68 8.43
CA MET A 374 8.24 -13.94 9.51
C MET A 374 7.20 -13.14 10.30
N LYS A 375 7.48 -12.93 11.60
CA LYS A 375 6.66 -12.11 12.49
C LYS A 375 7.45 -10.91 12.99
N ALA A 376 6.84 -9.75 12.99
CA ALA A 376 7.43 -8.51 13.50
C ALA A 376 7.88 -8.69 14.97
N ALA A 377 7.05 -9.32 15.78
CA ALA A 377 7.36 -9.59 17.19
C ALA A 377 8.60 -10.47 17.37
N ASP A 378 8.78 -11.52 16.55
CA ASP A 378 9.91 -12.44 16.64
C ASP A 378 11.21 -11.76 16.19
N ALA A 379 11.15 -10.98 15.13
CA ALA A 379 12.30 -10.20 14.63
C ALA A 379 12.77 -9.16 15.66
N LEU A 380 11.83 -8.45 16.30
CA LEU A 380 12.12 -7.49 17.37
C LEU A 380 12.74 -8.19 18.60
N ALA A 381 12.19 -9.35 19.00
CA ALA A 381 12.72 -10.13 20.11
C ALA A 381 14.15 -10.63 19.82
N ALA A 382 14.41 -11.11 18.60
CA ALA A 382 15.74 -11.53 18.17
C ALA A 382 16.74 -10.37 18.20
N LEU A 383 16.37 -9.17 17.73
CA LEU A 383 17.22 -7.99 17.79
C LEU A 383 17.59 -7.61 19.23
N LYS A 384 16.61 -7.55 20.13
CA LYS A 384 16.84 -7.23 21.55
C LYS A 384 17.75 -8.26 22.22
N ALA A 385 17.52 -9.55 21.99
CA ALA A 385 18.34 -10.63 22.52
C ALA A 385 19.78 -10.58 21.97
N HIS A 386 19.94 -10.30 20.67
CA HIS A 386 21.24 -10.13 20.03
C HIS A 386 22.06 -9.00 20.65
N LEU A 387 21.46 -7.81 20.77
CA LEU A 387 22.11 -6.65 21.40
C LEU A 387 22.54 -6.96 22.84
N ALA A 388 21.64 -7.53 23.64
CA ALA A 388 21.94 -7.91 25.04
C ALA A 388 23.10 -8.92 25.11
N LYS A 389 23.10 -9.98 24.30
CA LYS A 389 24.13 -11.02 24.25
C LYS A 389 25.51 -10.44 23.89
N ARG A 390 25.55 -9.40 23.05
CA ARG A 390 26.78 -8.79 22.56
C ARG A 390 27.26 -7.60 23.39
N GLY A 391 26.64 -7.36 24.54
CA GLY A 391 27.02 -6.28 25.46
C GLY A 391 26.47 -4.92 25.14
N PHE A 392 25.40 -4.86 24.34
CA PHE A 392 24.67 -3.65 23.96
C PHE A 392 23.24 -3.60 24.53
N GLY A 393 22.99 -4.31 25.63
CA GLY A 393 21.67 -4.38 26.25
C GLY A 393 21.17 -3.08 26.90
N ASP A 394 22.05 -2.10 27.03
CA ASP A 394 21.77 -0.74 27.47
C ASP A 394 21.16 0.14 26.37
N ILE A 395 21.34 -0.24 25.10
CA ILE A 395 20.75 0.50 23.97
C ILE A 395 19.23 0.34 24.01
N GLU A 396 18.54 1.47 24.06
CA GLU A 396 17.10 1.49 24.02
C GLU A 396 16.61 1.14 22.60
N VAL A 397 15.68 0.20 22.51
CA VAL A 397 15.06 -0.22 21.26
C VAL A 397 13.60 0.17 21.31
N ASN A 398 13.27 1.28 20.67
CA ASN A 398 11.94 1.86 20.62
C ASN A 398 11.30 1.54 19.26
N MET A 399 10.22 0.75 19.25
CA MET A 399 9.45 0.48 18.05
C MET A 399 8.52 1.67 17.80
N THR A 400 8.64 2.29 16.63
CA THR A 400 7.82 3.42 16.20
C THR A 400 6.67 3.01 15.29
N GLY A 401 6.80 1.87 14.62
CA GLY A 401 5.76 1.29 13.77
C GLY A 401 6.14 -0.12 13.33
N GLY A 402 5.16 -0.84 12.79
CA GLY A 402 5.46 -2.11 12.18
C GLY A 402 4.30 -3.08 12.10
N TYR A 403 4.40 -3.97 11.10
CA TYR A 403 3.40 -4.99 10.83
C TYR A 403 3.99 -6.18 10.10
N ASP A 404 3.28 -7.30 10.23
CA ASP A 404 3.63 -8.56 9.57
C ASP A 404 3.50 -8.45 8.04
N PRO A 405 4.24 -9.25 7.26
CA PRO A 405 4.03 -9.38 5.83
C PRO A 405 2.66 -9.99 5.51
N THR A 406 2.20 -9.77 4.28
CA THR A 406 0.93 -10.32 3.78
C THR A 406 1.16 -11.28 2.62
N ALA A 407 0.21 -12.20 2.43
CA ALA A 407 0.15 -13.06 1.26
C ALA A 407 -1.32 -13.34 0.90
N THR A 408 -1.63 -13.29 -0.39
CA THR A 408 -2.95 -13.60 -0.94
C THR A 408 -2.78 -14.62 -2.06
N SER A 409 -3.60 -15.66 -2.08
CA SER A 409 -3.58 -16.65 -3.16
C SER A 409 -3.97 -16.01 -4.49
N LYS A 410 -3.22 -16.35 -5.56
CA LYS A 410 -3.61 -15.97 -6.92
C LYS A 410 -4.99 -16.49 -7.33
N ASP A 411 -5.44 -17.60 -6.74
CA ASP A 411 -6.72 -18.24 -7.03
C ASP A 411 -7.87 -17.66 -6.20
N SER A 412 -7.62 -16.65 -5.35
CA SER A 412 -8.68 -15.96 -4.63
C SER A 412 -9.60 -15.20 -5.58
N ALA A 413 -10.88 -15.09 -5.22
CA ALA A 413 -11.86 -14.36 -6.02
C ALA A 413 -11.43 -12.92 -6.29
N LEU A 414 -10.74 -12.28 -5.30
CA LEU A 414 -10.20 -10.94 -5.42
C LEU A 414 -9.20 -10.82 -6.56
N ILE A 415 -8.20 -11.69 -6.63
CA ILE A 415 -7.15 -11.66 -7.65
C ILE A 415 -7.70 -12.07 -9.01
N GLN A 416 -8.56 -13.10 -9.08
CA GLN A 416 -9.17 -13.52 -10.34
C GLN A 416 -10.03 -12.43 -10.97
N ALA A 417 -10.80 -11.69 -10.17
CA ALA A 417 -11.55 -10.53 -10.63
C ALA A 417 -10.62 -9.39 -11.13
N GLN A 418 -9.47 -9.16 -10.48
CA GLN A 418 -8.45 -8.22 -10.96
C GLN A 418 -7.95 -8.59 -12.36
N LEU A 419 -7.51 -9.84 -12.53
CA LEU A 419 -6.99 -10.34 -13.81
C LEU A 419 -8.05 -10.26 -14.91
N ALA A 420 -9.30 -10.64 -14.61
CA ALA A 420 -10.43 -10.54 -15.55
C ALA A 420 -10.69 -9.07 -15.94
N THR A 421 -10.62 -8.15 -14.99
CA THR A 421 -10.81 -6.72 -15.26
C THR A 421 -9.69 -6.18 -16.14
N TYR A 422 -8.41 -6.42 -15.81
CA TYR A 422 -7.29 -5.95 -16.63
C TYR A 422 -7.38 -6.48 -18.07
N LYS A 423 -7.80 -7.73 -18.24
CA LYS A 423 -8.03 -8.32 -19.57
C LYS A 423 -9.07 -7.58 -20.40
N LYS A 424 -10.13 -7.04 -19.77
CA LYS A 424 -11.14 -6.19 -20.46
C LYS A 424 -10.52 -4.90 -21.00
N PHE A 425 -9.50 -4.37 -20.32
CA PHE A 425 -8.73 -3.21 -20.80
C PHE A 425 -7.59 -3.58 -21.77
N GLY A 426 -7.52 -4.83 -22.21
CA GLY A 426 -6.47 -5.31 -23.11
C GLY A 426 -5.10 -5.44 -22.44
N ILE A 427 -5.06 -5.50 -21.10
CA ILE A 427 -3.83 -5.58 -20.33
C ILE A 427 -3.61 -7.04 -19.87
N ASP A 428 -2.48 -7.63 -20.28
CA ASP A 428 -1.99 -8.91 -19.75
C ASP A 428 -1.17 -8.64 -18.48
N ALA A 429 -1.84 -8.57 -17.35
CA ALA A 429 -1.22 -8.22 -16.08
C ALA A 429 -0.22 -9.30 -15.63
N LEU A 430 0.91 -8.86 -15.11
CA LEU A 430 1.96 -9.72 -14.57
C LEU A 430 1.67 -10.02 -13.09
N LEU A 431 1.79 -11.29 -12.70
CA LEU A 431 1.75 -11.66 -11.28
C LEU A 431 3.15 -11.48 -10.68
N TRP A 432 3.18 -10.90 -9.48
CA TRP A 432 4.38 -10.70 -8.69
C TRP A 432 4.17 -11.22 -7.27
N PRO A 433 5.12 -11.95 -6.67
CA PRO A 433 4.89 -12.60 -5.39
C PRO A 433 4.50 -11.62 -4.27
N ARG A 434 5.15 -10.45 -4.19
CA ARG A 434 4.83 -9.44 -3.17
C ARG A 434 5.38 -8.05 -3.52
N ASN A 435 4.72 -7.02 -3.06
CA ASN A 435 5.26 -5.66 -3.11
C ASN A 435 6.44 -5.52 -2.13
N ALA A 436 7.51 -4.86 -2.55
CA ALA A 436 8.65 -4.54 -1.69
C ALA A 436 8.29 -3.51 -0.62
N GLY A 437 7.37 -2.60 -0.90
CA GLY A 437 6.74 -1.73 0.08
C GLY A 437 5.81 -2.51 1.00
N SER A 438 5.40 -1.87 2.07
CA SER A 438 4.55 -2.46 3.09
C SER A 438 3.26 -1.65 3.25
N TYR A 439 2.19 -2.28 3.71
CA TYR A 439 0.95 -1.65 4.12
C TYR A 439 0.31 -2.54 5.21
N PRO A 440 -0.62 -2.03 6.01
CA PRO A 440 -1.13 -2.78 7.16
C PRO A 440 -2.14 -3.88 6.77
N GLY A 441 -2.01 -4.48 5.60
CA GLY A 441 -2.88 -5.55 5.10
C GLY A 441 -2.96 -6.78 6.01
N TYR A 442 -1.99 -6.95 6.91
CA TYR A 442 -1.96 -8.06 7.87
C TYR A 442 -3.21 -8.11 8.77
N VAL A 443 -3.84 -6.96 9.04
CA VAL A 443 -5.06 -6.90 9.85
C VAL A 443 -6.25 -7.59 9.15
N PHE A 444 -6.19 -7.73 7.83
CA PHE A 444 -7.18 -8.41 7.01
C PHE A 444 -6.77 -9.85 6.68
N THR A 445 -5.49 -10.07 6.33
CA THR A 445 -5.01 -11.40 5.93
C THR A 445 -4.71 -12.32 7.11
N GLY A 446 -4.47 -11.75 8.29
CA GLY A 446 -4.22 -12.46 9.55
C GLY A 446 -5.50 -12.85 10.30
N GLU A 447 -5.30 -13.46 11.46
CA GLU A 447 -6.40 -13.75 12.40
C GLU A 447 -7.03 -12.46 12.94
N PRO A 448 -8.34 -12.42 13.16
CA PRO A 448 -9.31 -13.52 12.98
C PRO A 448 -10.05 -13.49 11.62
N LEU A 449 -9.61 -12.67 10.66
CA LEU A 449 -10.32 -12.44 9.39
C LEU A 449 -9.93 -13.43 8.30
N LYS A 450 -8.63 -13.63 8.08
CA LYS A 450 -8.08 -14.48 7.01
C LYS A 450 -8.64 -14.19 5.61
N LEU A 451 -8.86 -12.92 5.31
CA LEU A 451 -9.39 -12.47 4.03
C LEU A 451 -8.25 -12.32 3.01
N ALA A 452 -8.57 -12.53 1.74
CA ALA A 452 -7.72 -12.05 0.66
C ALA A 452 -7.62 -10.53 0.72
N ALA A 453 -6.41 -9.98 0.59
CA ALA A 453 -6.22 -8.54 0.53
C ALA A 453 -5.18 -8.17 -0.54
N GLY A 454 -5.32 -6.98 -1.15
CA GLY A 454 -4.42 -6.53 -2.19
C GLY A 454 -4.76 -5.12 -2.69
N HIS A 455 -4.07 -4.72 -3.76
CA HIS A 455 -4.24 -3.42 -4.40
C HIS A 455 -4.88 -3.60 -5.76
N PHE A 456 -5.72 -2.66 -6.18
CA PHE A 456 -6.32 -2.70 -7.50
C PHE A 456 -6.56 -1.29 -8.04
N GLY A 457 -6.40 -1.12 -9.36
CA GLY A 457 -6.75 0.06 -10.14
C GLY A 457 -5.87 0.22 -11.35
N LEU A 458 -6.26 1.09 -12.25
CA LEU A 458 -5.47 1.58 -13.36
C LEU A 458 -5.03 3.02 -13.09
N GLY A 459 -4.30 3.62 -14.03
CA GLY A 459 -3.71 4.94 -13.88
C GLY A 459 -2.25 4.87 -13.44
N HIS A 460 -1.60 6.02 -13.49
CA HIS A 460 -0.19 6.18 -13.13
C HIS A 460 0.04 7.45 -12.35
N GLY A 461 0.93 7.37 -11.41
CA GLY A 461 1.53 8.49 -10.71
C GLY A 461 2.90 8.10 -10.17
N SER A 462 3.64 9.06 -9.67
CA SER A 462 4.98 8.84 -9.12
C SER A 462 5.34 9.92 -8.11
N GLY A 463 6.48 9.75 -7.44
CA GLY A 463 6.96 10.70 -6.46
C GLY A 463 6.34 10.54 -5.09
N ALA A 464 5.70 9.40 -4.79
CA ALA A 464 5.27 9.10 -3.42
C ALA A 464 6.42 9.34 -2.44
N HIS A 465 6.17 10.08 -1.33
CA HIS A 465 7.12 10.54 -0.32
C HIS A 465 8.20 11.54 -0.80
N ALA A 466 8.29 11.83 -2.12
CA ALA A 466 9.24 12.80 -2.68
C ALA A 466 8.55 14.13 -3.05
N PRO A 467 9.30 15.22 -3.29
CA PRO A 467 8.76 16.43 -3.91
C PRO A 467 8.18 16.16 -5.30
N ASP A 468 7.25 17.01 -5.72
CA ASP A 468 6.57 16.92 -7.01
C ASP A 468 5.84 15.58 -7.26
N GLU A 469 5.32 14.98 -6.19
CA GLU A 469 4.40 13.87 -6.30
C GLU A 469 3.25 14.22 -7.23
N TYR A 470 2.94 13.32 -8.18
CA TYR A 470 1.90 13.57 -9.17
C TYR A 470 1.04 12.36 -9.46
N TYR A 471 -0.18 12.64 -9.95
CA TYR A 471 -1.11 11.66 -10.51
C TYR A 471 -1.61 12.11 -11.88
N ILE A 472 -1.67 11.20 -12.88
CA ILE A 472 -2.10 11.53 -14.24
C ILE A 472 -3.63 11.72 -14.27
N ILE A 473 -4.05 12.91 -14.69
CA ILE A 473 -5.46 13.27 -14.92
C ILE A 473 -5.86 12.96 -16.36
N GLU A 474 -5.09 13.46 -17.33
CA GLU A 474 -5.28 13.18 -18.77
C GLU A 474 -3.98 12.62 -19.33
N SER A 475 -4.02 11.40 -19.84
CA SER A 475 -2.83 10.74 -20.39
C SER A 475 -2.67 11.01 -21.89
N THR A 476 -1.45 11.31 -22.32
CA THR A 476 -1.08 11.33 -23.75
C THR A 476 -0.56 9.98 -24.23
N ASN A 477 -0.25 9.07 -23.33
CA ASN A 477 0.11 7.69 -23.66
C ASN A 477 -1.14 6.81 -23.69
N PRO A 478 -1.56 6.24 -24.85
CA PRO A 478 -2.77 5.44 -24.96
C PRO A 478 -2.72 4.13 -24.14
N LYS A 479 -1.56 3.72 -23.68
CA LYS A 479 -1.39 2.54 -22.82
C LYS A 479 -1.66 2.85 -21.34
N ILE A 480 -1.60 4.13 -20.93
CA ILE A 480 -1.78 4.55 -19.55
C ILE A 480 -3.14 5.20 -19.42
N GLN A 481 -3.94 4.74 -18.48
CA GLN A 481 -5.24 5.34 -18.19
C GLN A 481 -5.05 6.66 -17.43
N GLY A 482 -5.78 7.70 -17.84
CA GLY A 482 -5.98 8.89 -17.03
C GLY A 482 -7.06 8.64 -15.96
N PHE A 483 -7.46 9.69 -15.25
CA PHE A 483 -8.41 9.62 -14.13
C PHE A 483 -9.73 8.93 -14.50
N ASP A 484 -10.34 9.26 -15.65
CA ASP A 484 -11.60 8.63 -16.09
C ASP A 484 -11.44 7.15 -16.42
N GLY A 485 -10.34 6.76 -17.03
CA GLY A 485 -10.03 5.35 -17.32
C GLY A 485 -9.76 4.56 -16.05
N ALA A 486 -9.06 5.15 -15.09
CA ALA A 486 -8.87 4.57 -13.75
C ALA A 486 -10.23 4.42 -13.03
N THR A 487 -11.09 5.44 -13.09
CA THR A 487 -12.46 5.39 -12.57
C THR A 487 -13.26 4.25 -13.18
N MET A 488 -13.21 4.09 -14.51
CA MET A 488 -13.90 2.99 -15.20
C MET A 488 -13.36 1.62 -14.81
N SER A 489 -12.06 1.51 -14.52
CA SER A 489 -11.48 0.24 -14.06
C SER A 489 -12.09 -0.24 -12.74
N PHE A 490 -12.36 0.67 -11.81
CA PHE A 490 -13.06 0.34 -10.57
C PHE A 490 -14.51 -0.09 -10.80
N VAL A 491 -15.22 0.56 -11.73
CA VAL A 491 -16.56 0.11 -12.14
C VAL A 491 -16.51 -1.34 -12.60
N GLU A 492 -15.67 -1.65 -13.59
CA GLU A 492 -15.55 -3.01 -14.13
C GLU A 492 -15.15 -4.04 -13.07
N TYR A 493 -14.26 -3.65 -12.16
CA TYR A 493 -13.81 -4.53 -11.08
C TYR A 493 -14.94 -4.87 -10.10
N LEU A 494 -15.77 -3.89 -9.72
CA LEU A 494 -16.93 -4.15 -8.87
C LEU A 494 -17.94 -5.10 -9.55
N TYR A 495 -18.14 -4.97 -10.86
CA TYR A 495 -18.98 -5.89 -11.62
C TYR A 495 -18.36 -7.29 -11.75
N GLU A 496 -17.03 -7.41 -11.89
CA GLU A 496 -16.34 -8.71 -11.86
C GLU A 496 -16.45 -9.39 -10.49
N LEU A 497 -16.26 -8.64 -9.41
CA LEU A 497 -16.39 -9.16 -8.04
C LEU A 497 -17.83 -9.64 -7.74
N ALA A 498 -18.84 -9.09 -8.41
CA ALA A 498 -20.24 -9.49 -8.25
C ALA A 498 -20.57 -10.86 -8.87
N LYS A 499 -19.79 -11.30 -9.87
CA LYS A 499 -19.96 -12.63 -10.52
C LYS A 499 -19.60 -13.76 -9.57
#